data_2358f615d9fa391442c462d04cbf1cdf
#
_entry.id   2358f615d9fa391442c462d04cbf1cdf
#
_cell.length_a   1.000
_cell.length_b   1.000
_cell.length_c   1.000
_cell.angle_alpha   90.00
_cell.angle_beta   90.00
_cell.angle_gamma   90.00
#
_symmetry.space_group_name_H-M   'P 1'
#
loop_
_entity.id
_entity.type
_entity.pdbx_description
1 polymer ?
#
loop_
_entity_poly.entity_id
_entity_poly.type
_entity_poly.pdbx_seq_one_letter_code
_entity_poly.pdbx_strand_id
1 'polypeptide(L)' 'MNTWKWENEQLFTINKELQQLIDDKIVKTVVSFNLVATEDPKSSMSTYSAILIYK' A
#
# COMPACT_ATOMS: atom_id res chain seq x y z
N MET A 1 -14.42 -7.67 6.87
CA MET A 1 -13.39 -6.73 6.44
C MET A 1 -12.14 -7.47 6.01
N ASN A 2 -11.44 -6.93 5.02
CA ASN A 2 -10.23 -7.54 4.48
C ASN A 2 -9.05 -6.61 4.72
N THR A 3 -7.86 -7.19 4.77
CA THR A 3 -6.62 -6.45 4.99
C THR A 3 -5.62 -6.77 3.89
N TRP A 4 -4.99 -5.73 3.36
CA TRP A 4 -3.90 -5.86 2.40
C TRP A 4 -2.71 -5.07 2.91
N LYS A 5 -1.52 -5.69 2.86
CA LYS A 5 -0.31 -5.08 3.39
C LYS A 5 0.77 -4.98 2.32
N TRP A 6 1.50 -3.88 2.37
CA TRP A 6 2.71 -3.69 1.59
C TRP A 6 3.87 -3.46 2.54
N GLU A 7 5.01 -4.07 2.27
CA GLU A 7 6.21 -3.91 3.08
C GLU A 7 7.41 -3.63 2.19
N ASN A 8 8.15 -2.57 2.52
CA ASN A 8 9.38 -2.20 1.81
C ASN A 8 9.17 -2.08 0.30
N GLU A 9 8.11 -1.40 -0.07
CA GLU A 9 7.76 -1.19 -1.46
C GLU A 9 7.92 0.28 -1.84
N GLN A 10 8.16 0.53 -3.12
CA GLN A 10 8.17 1.89 -3.63
C GLN A 10 6.74 2.43 -3.65
N LEU A 11 6.61 3.73 -3.44
CA LEU A 11 5.30 4.39 -3.45
C LEU A 11 4.56 4.14 -4.77
N PHE A 12 5.29 4.16 -5.88
CA PHE A 12 4.74 3.88 -7.20
C PHE A 12 4.08 2.50 -7.25
N THR A 13 4.75 1.48 -6.68
CA THR A 13 4.24 0.12 -6.66
C THR A 13 2.96 0.03 -5.82
N ILE A 14 2.96 0.66 -4.65
CA ILE A 14 1.79 0.68 -3.77
C ILE A 14 0.60 1.34 -4.47
N ASN A 15 0.81 2.50 -5.09
CA ASN A 15 -0.24 3.20 -5.80
C ASN A 15 -0.79 2.38 -6.97
N LYS A 16 0.08 1.74 -7.72
CA LYS A 16 -0.31 0.92 -8.87
C LYS A 16 -1.15 -0.27 -8.43
N GLU A 17 -0.71 -0.97 -7.40
CA GLU A 17 -1.44 -2.14 -6.90
C GLU A 17 -2.77 -1.74 -6.27
N LEU A 18 -2.80 -0.66 -5.51
CA LEU A 18 -4.03 -0.16 -4.93
C LEU A 18 -5.05 0.19 -6.03
N GLN A 19 -4.59 0.89 -7.07
CA GLN A 19 -5.46 1.24 -8.20
C GLN A 19 -5.99 -0.02 -8.89
N GLN A 20 -5.14 -1.03 -9.03
CA GLN A 20 -5.54 -2.30 -9.64
C GLN A 20 -6.60 -3.01 -8.82
N LEU A 21 -6.46 -3.02 -7.49
CA LEU A 21 -7.45 -3.62 -6.60
C LEU A 21 -8.81 -2.92 -6.71
N ILE A 22 -8.80 -1.61 -6.87
CA ILE A 22 -10.03 -0.82 -7.06
C ILE A 22 -10.63 -1.11 -8.44
N ASP A 23 -9.81 -1.14 -9.48
CA ASP A 23 -10.27 -1.38 -10.85
C ASP A 23 -10.86 -2.78 -11.02
N ASP A 24 -10.27 -3.77 -10.34
CA ASP A 24 -10.75 -5.16 -10.39
C ASP A 24 -11.94 -5.37 -9.45
N LYS A 25 -12.41 -4.34 -8.77
CA LYS A 25 -13.53 -4.38 -7.84
C LYS A 25 -13.29 -5.32 -6.65
N ILE A 26 -12.02 -5.59 -6.35
CA ILE A 26 -11.65 -6.33 -5.15
C ILE A 26 -11.87 -5.43 -3.93
N VAL A 27 -11.47 -4.15 -4.05
CA VAL A 27 -11.74 -3.14 -3.03
C VAL A 27 -12.97 -2.35 -3.46
N LYS A 28 -14.05 -2.49 -2.73
CA LYS A 28 -15.29 -1.74 -2.97
C LYS A 28 -15.36 -0.50 -2.12
N THR A 29 -14.91 -0.61 -0.87
CA THR A 29 -14.92 0.50 0.08
C THR A 29 -13.63 0.47 0.87
N VAL A 30 -12.94 1.60 0.92
CA VAL A 30 -11.75 1.76 1.75
C VAL A 30 -12.22 2.14 3.15
N VAL A 31 -11.92 1.30 4.13
CA VAL A 31 -12.24 1.58 5.53
C VAL A 31 -11.11 2.38 6.16
N SER A 32 -9.87 1.96 5.92
CA SER A 32 -8.70 2.62 6.48
C SER A 32 -7.49 2.38 5.58
N PHE A 33 -6.65 3.38 5.45
CA PHE A 33 -5.39 3.25 4.72
C PHE A 33 -4.31 4.02 5.46
N ASN A 34 -3.27 3.33 5.88
CA ASN A 34 -2.13 3.92 6.56
C ASN A 34 -0.87 3.67 5.75
N LEU A 35 -0.11 4.73 5.55
CA LEU A 35 1.14 4.69 4.80
C LEU A 35 2.25 5.23 5.70
N VAL A 36 3.33 4.47 5.84
CA VAL A 36 4.48 4.85 6.66
C VAL A 36 5.73 4.76 5.80
N ALA A 37 6.52 5.82 5.81
CA ALA A 37 7.83 5.81 5.15
C ALA A 37 8.79 4.97 5.98
N THR A 38 9.47 4.04 5.31
CA THR A 38 10.56 3.28 5.92
C THR A 38 11.87 3.73 5.30
N GLU A 39 12.74 4.29 6.13
CA GLU A 39 14.07 4.70 5.67
C GLU A 39 15.08 3.66 6.06
N ASP A 40 15.77 3.10 5.06
CA ASP A 40 16.92 2.27 5.29
C ASP A 40 18.16 3.15 5.08
N PRO A 41 18.96 3.40 6.12
CA PRO A 41 20.14 4.24 5.98
C PRO A 41 21.20 3.69 5.03
N LYS A 42 21.07 2.42 4.66
CA LYS A 42 21.98 1.79 3.70
C LYS A 42 21.47 1.85 2.27
N SER A 43 20.24 2.26 2.07
CA SER A 43 19.62 2.36 0.74
C SER A 43 19.41 3.82 0.39
N SER A 44 19.74 4.16 -0.85
CA SER A 44 19.47 5.50 -1.37
C SER A 44 18.02 5.66 -1.83
N MET A 45 17.24 4.58 -1.76
CA MET A 45 15.85 4.58 -2.21
C MET A 45 14.90 4.61 -1.02
N SER A 46 13.91 5.49 -1.09
CA SER A 46 12.85 5.53 -0.09
C SER A 46 11.86 4.42 -0.36
N THR A 47 11.57 3.63 0.67
CA THR A 47 10.53 2.61 0.60
C THR A 47 9.44 2.92 1.62
N TYR A 48 8.30 2.27 1.44
CA TYR A 48 7.13 2.53 2.26
C TYR A 48 6.48 1.21 2.66
N SER A 49 5.83 1.25 3.81
CA SER A 49 4.95 0.18 4.25
C SER A 49 3.54 0.72 4.37
N ALA A 50 2.57 -0.06 3.98
CA ALA A 50 1.18 0.39 4.00
C ALA A 50 0.26 -0.74 4.45
N ILE A 51 -0.85 -0.36 5.07
CA ILE A 51 -1.91 -1.28 5.45
C ILE A 51 -3.23 -0.71 4.95
N LEU A 52 -3.92 -1.50 4.16
CA LEU A 52 -5.25 -1.17 3.65
C LEU A 52 -6.28 -2.08 4.31
N ILE A 53 -7.30 -1.50 4.90
CA ILE A 53 -8.46 -2.22 5.41
C ILE A 53 -9.65 -1.85 4.53
N TYR A 54 -10.32 -2.85 3.99
CA TYR A 54 -11.36 -2.61 2.98
C TYR A 54 -12.50 -3.61 3.08
N LYS A 55 -13.55 -3.28 2.40
CA LYS A 55 -14.72 -4.14 2.23
C LYS A 55 -14.89 -4.45 0.74
#